data_0daf2c6bc71f842851a6b415a4b7c1f8
#
_entry.id   0daf2c6bc71f842851a6b415a4b7c1f8
#
_cell.length_a   1.000
_cell.length_b   1.000
_cell.length_c   1.000
_cell.angle_alpha   90.00
_cell.angle_beta   90.00
_cell.angle_gamma   90.00
#
_symmetry.space_group_name_H-M   'P 1'
#
loop_
_entity.id
_entity.type
_entity.pdbx_description
1 polymer ?
#
loop_
_entity_poly.entity_id
_entity_poly.type
_entity_poly.pdbx_seq_one_letter_code
_entity_poly.pdbx_strand_id
1 'polypeptide(L)'
;VEKHLEHSLSAALYTEAHNIASNEAVKSNISSSTVDTLQEHLCAISDFQDAVLWIINSNGEIIVSTQKNIDVRDPIPLEEFDASKWGSNYYQIGKFYGFFKTDHLSVIAPITSDMETKGYVAIHYSMTNLYQSRSSILFIMQVIFLLCYAATSLLLWAYSHYIRKPLARIMKGASEYAGGNLAYKIDVTSDDEMGYLAKTLN
;
A
#
# COMPACT_ATOMS: atom_id res chain seq x y z
N VAL A 1 8.85 0.21 9.37
CA VAL A 1 7.94 0.45 8.24
C VAL A 1 6.50 0.21 8.67
N GLU A 2 6.19 -0.92 9.33
CA GLU A 2 4.83 -1.31 9.73
C GLU A 2 4.21 -0.31 10.70
N LYS A 3 4.86 -0.03 11.83
CA LYS A 3 4.39 0.96 12.81
C LYS A 3 4.21 2.37 12.24
N HIS A 4 5.01 2.73 11.25
CA HIS A 4 4.88 4.04 10.61
C HIS A 4 3.64 4.10 9.71
N LEU A 5 3.35 3.01 8.99
CA LEU A 5 2.15 2.89 8.16
C LEU A 5 0.88 2.88 9.02
N GLU A 6 0.87 2.11 10.11
CA GLU A 6 -0.23 2.08 11.08
C GLU A 6 -0.50 3.47 11.66
N HIS A 7 0.54 4.16 12.08
CA HIS A 7 0.42 5.51 12.63
C HIS A 7 -0.05 6.53 11.59
N SER A 8 0.45 6.47 10.36
CA SER A 8 0.02 7.36 9.27
C SER A 8 -1.44 7.11 8.90
N LEU A 9 -1.85 5.85 8.80
CA LEU A 9 -3.23 5.46 8.50
C LEU A 9 -4.17 5.86 9.64
N SER A 10 -3.79 5.61 10.89
CA SER A 10 -4.61 5.97 12.05
C SER A 10 -4.83 7.47 12.15
N ALA A 11 -3.81 8.28 11.85
CA ALA A 11 -3.94 9.74 11.84
C ALA A 11 -4.89 10.23 10.73
N ALA A 12 -4.80 9.64 9.53
CA ALA A 12 -5.70 9.95 8.42
C ALA A 12 -7.16 9.57 8.74
N LEU A 13 -7.38 8.37 9.26
CA LEU A 13 -8.71 7.89 9.64
C LEU A 13 -9.29 8.70 10.80
N TYR A 14 -8.47 9.11 11.77
CA TYR A 14 -8.93 9.96 12.86
C TYR A 14 -9.33 11.34 12.38
N THR A 15 -8.55 11.94 11.47
CA THR A 15 -8.92 13.23 10.85
C THR A 15 -10.27 13.13 10.15
N GLU A 16 -10.51 12.05 9.43
CA GLU A 16 -11.78 11.81 8.75
C GLU A 16 -12.93 11.58 9.75
N ALA A 17 -12.71 10.77 10.78
CA ALA A 17 -13.69 10.57 11.83
C ALA A 17 -14.06 11.90 12.53
N HIS A 18 -13.08 12.76 12.76
CA HIS A 18 -13.29 14.08 13.35
C HIS A 18 -14.07 15.02 12.40
N ASN A 19 -13.76 15.00 11.11
CA ASN A 19 -14.49 15.78 10.10
C ASN A 19 -15.97 15.35 10.05
N ILE A 20 -16.23 14.06 10.05
CA ILE A 20 -17.60 13.51 10.08
C ILE A 20 -18.28 13.90 11.40
N ALA A 21 -17.61 13.75 12.55
CA ALA A 21 -18.15 14.09 13.86
C ALA A 21 -18.46 15.59 14.00
N SER A 22 -17.74 16.45 13.29
CA SER A 22 -17.88 17.90 13.31
C SER A 22 -18.99 18.39 12.36
N ASN A 23 -19.51 17.53 11.48
CA ASN A 23 -20.53 17.90 10.50
C ASN A 23 -21.86 18.21 11.21
N GLU A 24 -22.46 19.36 10.89
CA GLU A 24 -23.74 19.81 11.44
C GLU A 24 -24.89 18.81 11.20
N ALA A 25 -24.90 18.13 10.04
CA ALA A 25 -25.90 17.12 9.73
C ALA A 25 -25.76 15.90 10.66
N VAL A 26 -24.56 15.50 11.05
CA VAL A 26 -24.31 14.40 11.99
C VAL A 26 -24.74 14.81 13.40
N LYS A 27 -24.38 16.02 13.84
CA LYS A 27 -24.73 16.56 15.16
C LYS A 27 -26.24 16.71 15.36
N SER A 28 -26.94 17.20 14.34
CA SER A 28 -28.40 17.41 14.42
C SER A 28 -29.20 16.12 14.32
N ASN A 29 -28.73 15.14 13.56
CA ASN A 29 -29.46 13.92 13.26
C ASN A 29 -29.20 12.76 14.23
N ILE A 30 -28.20 12.86 15.09
CA ILE A 30 -27.93 11.83 16.11
C ILE A 30 -29.08 11.67 17.12
N SER A 31 -29.95 12.70 17.25
CA SER A 31 -31.10 12.72 18.18
C SER A 31 -32.45 12.61 17.44
N SER A 32 -32.48 12.49 16.12
CA SER A 32 -33.73 12.54 15.33
C SER A 32 -33.87 11.32 14.41
N SER A 33 -35.12 11.02 14.03
CA SER A 33 -35.52 9.87 13.18
C SER A 33 -35.02 9.93 11.71
N THR A 34 -34.02 10.74 11.40
CA THR A 34 -33.45 10.93 10.03
C THR A 34 -32.17 10.11 9.82
N VAL A 35 -32.11 8.92 10.42
CA VAL A 35 -30.96 8.00 10.36
C VAL A 35 -30.69 7.52 8.94
N ASP A 36 -31.75 7.33 8.12
CA ASP A 36 -31.63 6.78 6.76
C ASP A 36 -30.81 7.68 5.81
N THR A 37 -31.02 9.00 5.85
CA THR A 37 -30.24 9.96 5.03
C THR A 37 -28.78 10.04 5.46
N LEU A 38 -28.53 9.92 6.75
CA LEU A 38 -27.17 9.90 7.30
C LEU A 38 -26.42 8.62 6.89
N GLN A 39 -27.12 7.49 6.93
CA GLN A 39 -26.58 6.21 6.52
C GLN A 39 -26.16 6.20 5.04
N GLU A 40 -26.98 6.79 4.16
CA GLU A 40 -26.68 6.88 2.72
C GLU A 40 -25.40 7.70 2.45
N HIS A 41 -25.25 8.85 3.11
CA HIS A 41 -24.03 9.66 3.03
C HIS A 41 -22.79 8.94 3.58
N LEU A 42 -22.91 8.25 4.69
CA LEU A 42 -21.81 7.51 5.30
C LEU A 42 -21.42 6.27 4.46
N CYS A 43 -22.39 5.61 3.83
CA CYS A 43 -22.11 4.50 2.91
C CYS A 43 -21.26 4.94 1.71
N ALA A 44 -21.53 6.12 1.14
CA ALA A 44 -20.73 6.64 0.04
C ALA A 44 -19.26 6.89 0.44
N ILE A 45 -19.02 7.39 1.65
CA ILE A 45 -17.67 7.59 2.20
C ILE A 45 -17.00 6.24 2.48
N SER A 46 -17.73 5.31 3.06
CA SER A 46 -17.27 3.96 3.40
C SER A 46 -16.80 3.19 2.17
N ASP A 47 -17.58 3.19 1.10
CA ASP A 47 -17.25 2.49 -0.15
C ASP A 47 -15.98 3.06 -0.81
N PHE A 48 -15.74 4.36 -0.68
CA PHE A 48 -14.56 5.02 -1.22
C PHE A 48 -13.28 4.66 -0.44
N GLN A 49 -13.38 4.49 0.88
CA GLN A 49 -12.22 4.24 1.75
C GLN A 49 -12.00 2.77 2.09
N ASP A 50 -12.88 1.86 1.65
CA ASP A 50 -12.86 0.43 2.03
C ASP A 50 -12.83 0.24 3.57
N ALA A 51 -13.54 1.12 4.27
CA ALA A 51 -13.62 1.19 5.72
C ALA A 51 -15.07 1.03 6.20
N VAL A 52 -15.26 0.53 7.39
CA VAL A 52 -16.57 0.45 8.05
C VAL A 52 -16.73 1.65 8.97
N LEU A 53 -17.81 2.41 8.80
CA LEU A 53 -18.15 3.56 9.65
C LEU A 53 -19.35 3.23 10.53
N TRP A 54 -19.23 3.57 11.80
CA TRP A 54 -20.32 3.48 12.78
C TRP A 54 -20.55 4.82 13.45
N ILE A 55 -21.80 5.08 13.81
CA ILE A 55 -22.15 6.08 14.81
C ILE A 55 -22.60 5.35 16.06
N ILE A 56 -21.99 5.68 17.19
CA ILE A 56 -22.24 5.12 18.50
C ILE A 56 -22.84 6.22 19.36
N ASN A 57 -23.94 5.96 20.04
CA ASN A 57 -24.54 6.92 20.96
C ASN A 57 -23.75 7.03 22.27
N SER A 58 -24.17 7.93 23.17
CA SER A 58 -23.54 8.13 24.47
C SER A 58 -23.66 6.90 25.41
N ASN A 59 -24.59 5.99 25.14
CA ASN A 59 -24.77 4.74 25.88
C ASN A 59 -23.88 3.60 25.41
N GLY A 60 -23.08 3.80 24.30
CA GLY A 60 -22.27 2.76 23.75
C GLY A 60 -23.02 1.82 22.79
N GLU A 61 -24.10 2.28 22.18
CA GLU A 61 -24.89 1.50 21.23
C GLU A 61 -24.66 2.00 19.80
N ILE A 62 -24.49 1.08 18.85
CA ILE A 62 -24.38 1.40 17.42
C ILE A 62 -25.76 1.80 16.92
N ILE A 63 -25.90 3.02 16.43
CA ILE A 63 -27.14 3.57 15.87
C ILE A 63 -27.09 3.69 14.35
N VAL A 64 -25.90 3.75 13.73
CA VAL A 64 -25.69 3.72 12.28
C VAL A 64 -24.50 2.83 11.95
N SER A 65 -24.64 2.02 10.92
CA SER A 65 -23.57 1.16 10.41
C SER A 65 -23.56 1.18 8.88
N THR A 66 -22.38 1.34 8.27
CA THR A 66 -22.19 1.19 6.83
C THR A 66 -21.90 -0.25 6.41
N GLN A 67 -21.83 -1.17 7.34
CA GLN A 67 -21.56 -2.57 7.07
C GLN A 67 -22.79 -3.23 6.44
N LYS A 68 -22.65 -3.74 5.21
CA LYS A 68 -23.73 -4.30 4.38
C LYS A 68 -24.55 -5.43 5.03
N ASN A 69 -23.97 -6.10 6.02
CA ASN A 69 -24.61 -7.24 6.70
C ASN A 69 -25.27 -6.89 8.03
N ILE A 70 -25.26 -5.61 8.42
CA ILE A 70 -25.83 -5.14 9.68
C ILE A 70 -26.93 -4.13 9.37
N ASP A 71 -28.16 -4.56 9.59
CA ASP A 71 -29.34 -3.69 9.54
C ASP A 71 -29.59 -3.16 10.96
N VAL A 72 -29.27 -1.90 11.19
CA VAL A 72 -29.44 -1.25 12.48
C VAL A 72 -30.83 -0.66 12.56
N ARG A 73 -31.87 -1.50 12.67
CA ARG A 73 -33.24 -1.05 12.96
C ARG A 73 -33.41 -0.74 14.44
N ASP A 74 -32.73 -1.51 15.29
CA ASP A 74 -32.65 -1.29 16.71
C ASP A 74 -31.18 -1.05 17.12
N PRO A 75 -30.90 -0.15 18.10
CA PRO A 75 -29.55 0.10 18.57
C PRO A 75 -28.86 -1.17 19.05
N ILE A 76 -27.64 -1.43 18.58
CA ILE A 76 -26.88 -2.63 18.92
C ILE A 76 -25.90 -2.27 20.04
N PRO A 77 -26.07 -2.84 21.28
CA PRO A 77 -25.17 -2.55 22.39
C PRO A 77 -23.76 -3.13 22.13
N LEU A 78 -22.73 -2.34 22.39
CA LEU A 78 -21.35 -2.80 22.47
C LEU A 78 -21.03 -3.18 23.90
N GLU A 79 -20.71 -4.46 24.12
CA GLU A 79 -20.33 -4.94 25.44
C GLU A 79 -19.06 -4.23 25.92
N GLU A 80 -19.10 -3.69 27.18
CA GLU A 80 -17.97 -3.01 27.83
C GLU A 80 -17.42 -1.77 27.06
N PHE A 81 -18.22 -1.13 26.21
CA PHE A 81 -17.78 0.09 25.53
C PHE A 81 -17.44 1.18 26.54
N ASP A 82 -16.21 1.67 26.50
CA ASP A 82 -15.71 2.73 27.35
C ASP A 82 -14.77 3.64 26.56
N ALA A 83 -15.28 4.79 26.15
CA ALA A 83 -14.51 5.77 25.39
C ALA A 83 -13.31 6.33 26.16
N SER A 84 -13.33 6.30 27.51
CA SER A 84 -12.21 6.79 28.32
C SER A 84 -10.98 5.90 28.24
N LYS A 85 -11.13 4.62 27.90
CA LYS A 85 -10.01 3.67 27.71
C LYS A 85 -9.16 3.97 26.47
N TRP A 86 -9.65 4.79 25.55
CA TRP A 86 -8.92 5.17 24.34
C TRP A 86 -7.79 6.19 24.61
N GLY A 87 -7.89 6.93 25.71
CA GLY A 87 -6.84 7.81 26.23
C GLY A 87 -6.25 8.78 25.20
N SER A 88 -4.92 8.92 25.22
CA SER A 88 -4.17 9.71 24.23
C SER A 88 -3.89 8.95 22.93
N ASN A 89 -4.15 7.67 22.88
CA ASN A 89 -4.02 6.87 21.67
C ASN A 89 -5.35 6.90 20.94
N TYR A 90 -5.40 7.66 19.85
CA TYR A 90 -6.60 7.85 19.02
C TYR A 90 -7.00 6.61 18.24
N TYR A 91 -6.28 5.50 18.33
CA TYR A 91 -6.58 4.26 17.62
C TYR A 91 -6.29 3.01 18.45
N GLN A 92 -6.96 1.94 18.10
CA GLN A 92 -6.75 0.60 18.64
C GLN A 92 -6.71 -0.42 17.50
N ILE A 93 -5.84 -1.42 17.62
CA ILE A 93 -5.79 -2.56 16.69
C ILE A 93 -6.33 -3.78 17.44
N GLY A 94 -7.31 -4.44 16.85
CA GLY A 94 -7.94 -5.63 17.43
C GLY A 94 -9.35 -5.85 16.91
N LYS A 95 -10.11 -6.65 17.65
CA LYS A 95 -11.47 -7.09 17.27
C LYS A 95 -12.58 -6.11 17.67
N PHE A 96 -12.25 -4.92 18.07
CA PHE A 96 -13.16 -3.87 18.55
C PHE A 96 -14.31 -4.41 19.42
N TYR A 97 -14.05 -4.54 20.70
CA TYR A 97 -15.01 -5.11 21.68
C TYR A 97 -15.58 -6.48 21.28
N GLY A 98 -14.77 -7.31 20.56
CA GLY A 98 -15.18 -8.64 20.13
C GLY A 98 -16.14 -8.69 18.92
N PHE A 99 -16.52 -7.53 18.37
CA PHE A 99 -17.50 -7.46 17.30
C PHE A 99 -16.99 -8.01 15.97
N PHE A 100 -15.71 -7.75 15.64
CA PHE A 100 -15.10 -8.27 14.42
C PHE A 100 -14.45 -9.63 14.63
N LYS A 101 -14.50 -10.48 13.59
CA LYS A 101 -13.80 -11.78 13.58
C LYS A 101 -12.30 -11.62 13.33
N THR A 102 -11.90 -10.59 12.59
CA THR A 102 -10.51 -10.26 12.22
C THR A 102 -10.08 -8.96 12.86
N ASP A 103 -8.78 -8.74 12.95
CA ASP A 103 -8.25 -7.51 13.51
C ASP A 103 -8.52 -6.32 12.59
N HIS A 104 -8.97 -5.22 13.18
CA HIS A 104 -9.22 -3.95 12.54
C HIS A 104 -8.42 -2.86 13.24
N LEU A 105 -7.91 -1.92 12.48
CA LEU A 105 -7.47 -0.64 12.99
C LEU A 105 -8.72 0.22 13.16
N SER A 106 -9.03 0.57 14.41
CA SER A 106 -10.23 1.31 14.76
C SER A 106 -9.86 2.67 15.36
N VAL A 107 -10.51 3.71 14.93
CA VAL A 107 -10.39 5.06 15.47
C VAL A 107 -11.76 5.53 15.94
N ILE A 108 -11.82 6.35 16.99
CA ILE A 108 -13.06 6.99 17.44
C ILE A 108 -12.86 8.50 17.59
N ALA A 109 -13.87 9.27 17.20
CA ALA A 109 -13.92 10.72 17.38
C ALA A 109 -15.23 11.11 18.05
N PRO A 110 -15.22 11.96 19.09
CA PRO A 110 -16.45 12.36 19.79
C PRO A 110 -17.28 13.33 18.96
N ILE A 111 -18.59 13.13 18.97
CA ILE A 111 -19.58 14.06 18.44
C ILE A 111 -20.02 14.95 19.60
N THR A 112 -19.60 16.20 19.58
CA THR A 112 -19.89 17.17 20.65
C THR A 112 -20.89 18.21 20.16
N SER A 113 -21.92 18.47 20.98
CA SER A 113 -22.87 19.55 20.81
C SER A 113 -23.20 20.13 22.19
N ASP A 114 -23.28 21.45 22.29
CA ASP A 114 -23.61 22.15 23.55
C ASP A 114 -22.71 21.79 24.73
N MET A 115 -21.41 21.60 24.49
CA MET A 115 -20.39 21.14 25.46
C MET A 115 -20.64 19.73 26.04
N GLU A 116 -21.52 18.95 25.46
CA GLU A 116 -21.77 17.56 25.82
C GLU A 116 -21.38 16.61 24.70
N THR A 117 -20.85 15.44 25.01
CA THR A 117 -20.64 14.37 24.08
C THR A 117 -21.95 13.62 23.83
N LYS A 118 -22.48 13.74 22.62
CA LYS A 118 -23.74 13.10 22.21
C LYS A 118 -23.52 11.69 21.65
N GLY A 119 -22.28 11.37 21.28
CA GLY A 119 -21.91 10.06 20.73
C GLY A 119 -20.51 10.08 20.12
N TYR A 120 -20.22 9.08 19.31
CA TYR A 120 -18.92 8.90 18.70
C TYR A 120 -19.05 8.45 17.25
N VAL A 121 -18.17 8.92 16.38
CA VAL A 121 -17.92 8.33 15.06
C VAL A 121 -16.80 7.33 15.22
N ALA A 122 -17.02 6.08 14.83
CA ALA A 122 -16.00 5.06 14.77
C ALA A 122 -15.72 4.68 13.32
N ILE A 123 -14.44 4.59 12.94
CA ILE A 123 -14.00 4.12 11.64
C ILE A 123 -13.12 2.90 11.85
N HIS A 124 -13.45 1.82 11.14
CA HIS A 124 -12.76 0.54 11.22
C HIS A 124 -12.18 0.16 9.87
N TYR A 125 -10.88 -0.04 9.81
CA TYR A 125 -10.17 -0.49 8.61
C TYR A 125 -9.61 -1.90 8.83
N SER A 126 -9.92 -2.84 7.93
CA SER A 126 -9.46 -4.22 8.07
C SER A 126 -7.95 -4.34 7.91
N MET A 127 -7.27 -4.89 8.92
CA MET A 127 -5.83 -5.17 8.83
C MET A 127 -5.51 -6.21 7.76
N THR A 128 -6.45 -7.08 7.42
CA THR A 128 -6.29 -8.05 6.33
C THR A 128 -6.11 -7.35 4.99
N ASN A 129 -6.91 -6.30 4.70
CA ASN A 129 -6.79 -5.51 3.48
C ASN A 129 -5.45 -4.77 3.42
N LEU A 130 -4.98 -4.25 4.55
CA LEU A 130 -3.68 -3.59 4.66
C LEU A 130 -2.52 -4.55 4.31
N TYR A 131 -2.53 -5.75 4.86
CA TYR A 131 -1.48 -6.75 4.60
C TYR A 131 -1.56 -7.30 3.16
N GLN A 132 -2.74 -7.47 2.61
CA GLN A 132 -2.93 -7.96 1.24
C GLN A 132 -2.44 -6.95 0.20
N SER A 133 -2.75 -5.67 0.37
CA SER A 133 -2.23 -4.58 -0.49
C SER A 133 -0.70 -4.52 -0.47
N ARG A 134 -0.09 -4.67 0.71
CA ARG A 134 1.37 -4.72 0.89
C ARG A 134 2.00 -5.90 0.14
N SER A 135 1.41 -7.09 0.24
CA SER A 135 1.90 -8.29 -0.44
C SER A 135 1.93 -8.11 -1.96
N SER A 136 0.89 -7.52 -2.52
CA SER A 136 0.80 -7.24 -3.96
C SER A 136 1.88 -6.26 -4.44
N ILE A 137 2.14 -5.20 -3.69
CA ILE A 137 3.20 -4.22 -4.00
C ILE A 137 4.58 -4.87 -3.97
N LEU A 138 4.87 -5.68 -2.95
CA LEU A 138 6.14 -6.40 -2.83
C LEU A 138 6.34 -7.38 -3.99
N PHE A 139 5.30 -8.09 -4.40
CA PHE A 139 5.36 -8.99 -5.54
C PHE A 139 5.69 -8.25 -6.85
N ILE A 140 5.03 -7.11 -7.10
CA ILE A 140 5.30 -6.28 -8.29
C ILE A 140 6.75 -5.78 -8.27
N MET A 141 7.24 -5.29 -7.14
CA MET A 141 8.64 -4.85 -7.00
C MET A 141 9.63 -6.00 -7.28
N GLN A 142 9.34 -7.21 -6.81
CA GLN A 142 10.19 -8.38 -7.05
C GLN A 142 10.22 -8.77 -8.52
N VAL A 143 9.08 -8.72 -9.21
CA VAL A 143 9.00 -9.00 -10.66
C VAL A 143 9.81 -7.97 -11.46
N ILE A 144 9.67 -6.67 -11.15
CA ILE A 144 10.44 -5.61 -11.80
C ILE A 144 11.94 -5.81 -11.59
N PHE A 145 12.36 -6.12 -10.37
CA PHE A 145 13.77 -6.38 -10.05
C PHE A 145 14.32 -7.56 -10.86
N LEU A 146 13.55 -8.64 -10.99
CA LEU A 146 13.95 -9.82 -11.75
C LEU A 146 14.07 -9.52 -13.25
N LEU A 147 13.15 -8.72 -13.80
CA LEU A 147 13.22 -8.27 -15.19
C LEU A 147 14.46 -7.40 -15.46
N CYS A 148 14.76 -6.45 -14.56
CA CYS A 148 15.95 -5.62 -14.66
C CYS A 148 17.24 -6.47 -14.60
N TYR A 149 17.28 -7.46 -13.71
CA TYR A 149 18.41 -8.38 -13.58
C TYR A 149 18.61 -9.21 -14.86
N ALA A 150 17.52 -9.73 -15.43
CA ALA A 150 17.56 -10.48 -16.69
C ALA A 150 18.07 -9.61 -17.85
N ALA A 151 17.57 -8.37 -17.95
CA ALA A 151 17.99 -7.43 -18.99
C ALA A 151 19.48 -7.07 -18.87
N THR A 152 19.96 -6.77 -17.67
CA THR A 152 21.39 -6.47 -17.45
C THR A 152 22.29 -7.67 -17.73
N SER A 153 21.86 -8.88 -17.35
CA SER A 153 22.60 -10.12 -17.65
C SER A 153 22.72 -10.36 -19.17
N LEU A 154 21.63 -10.11 -19.91
CA LEU A 154 21.61 -10.25 -21.36
C LEU A 154 22.52 -9.22 -22.02
N LEU A 155 22.52 -7.97 -21.56
CA LEU A 155 23.42 -6.92 -22.06
C LEU A 155 24.90 -7.26 -21.80
N LEU A 156 25.24 -7.77 -20.62
CA LEU A 156 26.61 -8.19 -20.28
C LEU A 156 27.05 -9.39 -21.13
N TRP A 157 26.14 -10.33 -21.38
CA TRP A 157 26.42 -11.46 -22.28
C TRP A 157 26.67 -10.99 -23.70
N ALA A 158 25.82 -10.10 -24.23
CA ALA A 158 25.96 -9.52 -25.56
C ALA A 158 27.29 -8.73 -25.70
N TYR A 159 27.60 -7.87 -24.73
CA TYR A 159 28.85 -7.12 -24.66
C TYR A 159 30.05 -8.07 -24.67
N SER A 160 30.03 -9.13 -23.88
CA SER A 160 31.12 -10.10 -23.84
C SER A 160 31.29 -10.84 -25.15
N HIS A 161 30.17 -11.17 -25.81
CA HIS A 161 30.19 -11.94 -27.07
C HIS A 161 30.60 -11.09 -28.29
N TYR A 162 30.01 -9.90 -28.43
CA TYR A 162 30.18 -9.07 -29.61
C TYR A 162 31.36 -8.09 -29.55
N ILE A 163 31.79 -7.73 -28.35
CA ILE A 163 32.84 -6.71 -28.19
C ILE A 163 34.09 -7.31 -27.54
N ARG A 164 33.99 -7.85 -26.35
CA ARG A 164 35.16 -8.26 -25.55
C ARG A 164 35.94 -9.39 -26.20
N LYS A 165 35.26 -10.44 -26.68
CA LYS A 165 35.95 -11.60 -27.30
C LYS A 165 36.63 -11.26 -28.62
N PRO A 166 36.00 -10.57 -29.60
CA PRO A 166 36.66 -10.14 -30.83
C PRO A 166 37.85 -9.22 -30.56
N LEU A 167 37.68 -8.22 -29.69
CA LEU A 167 38.75 -7.29 -29.34
C LEU A 167 39.96 -8.02 -28.71
N ALA A 168 39.75 -8.98 -27.85
CA ALA A 168 40.83 -9.79 -27.26
C ALA A 168 41.58 -10.60 -28.29
N ARG A 169 40.90 -11.10 -29.35
CA ARG A 169 41.54 -11.81 -30.46
C ARG A 169 42.42 -10.88 -31.31
N ILE A 170 41.91 -9.67 -31.62
CA ILE A 170 42.67 -8.65 -32.35
C ILE A 170 43.92 -8.23 -31.55
N MET A 171 43.77 -7.97 -30.24
CA MET A 171 44.89 -7.63 -29.36
C MET A 171 45.94 -8.74 -29.31
N LYS A 172 45.53 -10.02 -29.27
CA LYS A 172 46.41 -11.15 -29.31
C LYS A 172 47.20 -11.19 -30.66
N GLY A 173 46.50 -11.00 -31.79
CA GLY A 173 47.14 -10.95 -33.09
C GLY A 173 48.16 -9.84 -33.20
N ALA A 174 47.82 -8.63 -32.75
CA ALA A 174 48.75 -7.52 -32.71
C ALA A 174 50.00 -7.81 -31.86
N SER A 175 49.83 -8.50 -30.73
CA SER A 175 50.96 -8.93 -29.88
C SER A 175 51.86 -9.97 -30.57
N GLU A 176 51.28 -10.93 -31.28
CA GLU A 176 52.03 -11.92 -32.07
C GLU A 176 52.86 -11.22 -33.18
N TYR A 177 52.29 -10.26 -33.88
CA TYR A 177 53.02 -9.48 -34.91
C TYR A 177 54.15 -8.67 -34.30
N ALA A 178 53.94 -8.03 -33.16
CA ALA A 178 55.00 -7.32 -32.43
C ALA A 178 56.12 -8.26 -31.96
N GLY A 179 55.81 -9.52 -31.67
CA GLY A 179 56.79 -10.58 -31.34
C GLY A 179 57.51 -11.19 -32.55
N GLY A 180 57.21 -10.73 -33.76
CA GLY A 180 57.83 -11.21 -35.00
C GLY A 180 57.12 -12.39 -35.68
N ASN A 181 55.99 -12.86 -35.11
CA ASN A 181 55.20 -13.95 -35.69
C ASN A 181 54.22 -13.42 -36.76
N LEU A 182 54.74 -13.09 -37.96
CA LEU A 182 53.94 -12.55 -39.06
C LEU A 182 53.03 -13.60 -39.75
N ALA A 183 53.20 -14.89 -39.40
CA ALA A 183 52.35 -15.95 -39.93
C ALA A 183 51.05 -16.15 -39.16
N TYR A 184 50.89 -15.48 -38.02
CA TYR A 184 49.67 -15.56 -37.20
C TYR A 184 48.50 -14.92 -37.94
N LYS A 185 47.33 -15.57 -37.97
CA LYS A 185 46.10 -15.02 -38.54
C LYS A 185 45.07 -14.73 -37.45
N ILE A 186 44.51 -13.53 -37.47
CA ILE A 186 43.48 -13.12 -36.56
C ILE A 186 42.13 -13.67 -37.06
N ASP A 187 41.58 -14.60 -36.32
CA ASP A 187 40.28 -15.20 -36.65
C ASP A 187 39.14 -14.34 -36.04
N VAL A 188 38.71 -13.33 -36.81
CA VAL A 188 37.53 -12.52 -36.52
C VAL A 188 36.67 -12.45 -37.79
N THR A 189 35.49 -13.07 -37.71
CA THR A 189 34.57 -13.26 -38.85
C THR A 189 33.34 -12.34 -38.78
N SER A 190 33.39 -11.24 -38.04
CA SER A 190 32.31 -10.25 -38.00
C SER A 190 32.35 -9.35 -39.25
N ASP A 191 31.17 -8.87 -39.66
CA ASP A 191 31.03 -7.91 -40.76
C ASP A 191 30.92 -6.46 -40.29
N ASP A 192 31.38 -6.18 -39.07
CA ASP A 192 31.46 -4.88 -38.43
C ASP A 192 32.89 -4.28 -38.47
N GLU A 193 33.09 -3.17 -37.77
CA GLU A 193 34.38 -2.47 -37.64
C GLU A 193 35.49 -3.39 -37.10
N MET A 194 35.14 -4.36 -36.24
CA MET A 194 36.07 -5.34 -35.68
C MET A 194 36.56 -6.32 -36.76
N GLY A 195 35.64 -6.79 -37.62
CA GLY A 195 35.97 -7.61 -38.76
C GLY A 195 36.83 -6.88 -39.79
N TYR A 196 36.53 -5.60 -40.06
CA TYR A 196 37.35 -4.76 -40.94
C TYR A 196 38.77 -4.57 -40.38
N LEU A 197 38.90 -4.27 -39.09
CA LEU A 197 40.19 -4.11 -38.44
C LEU A 197 41.00 -5.40 -38.48
N ALA A 198 40.39 -6.56 -38.22
CA ALA A 198 41.08 -7.86 -38.30
C ALA A 198 41.58 -8.16 -39.73
N LYS A 199 40.77 -7.89 -40.76
CA LYS A 199 41.15 -8.06 -42.18
C LYS A 199 42.31 -7.12 -42.58
N THR A 200 42.35 -5.92 -42.01
CA THR A 200 43.41 -4.92 -42.31
C THR A 200 44.75 -5.31 -41.66
N LEU A 201 44.72 -6.01 -40.52
CA LEU A 201 45.90 -6.47 -39.82
C LEU A 201 46.47 -7.77 -40.40
N ASN A 202 45.65 -8.62 -41.04
CA ASN A 202 46.05 -9.87 -41.65
C ASN A 202 46.72 -9.68 -43.01
#